data_581d79177203763244adb154715064f3
#
_entry.id   581d79177203763244adb154715064f3
#
_cell.length_a   1.000
_cell.length_b   1.000
_cell.length_c   1.000
_cell.angle_alpha   90.00
_cell.angle_beta   90.00
_cell.angle_gamma   90.00
#
_symmetry.space_group_name_H-M   'P 1'
#
loop_
_entity.id
_entity.type
_entity.pdbx_description
1 polymer ?
#
loop_
_entity_poly.entity_id
_entity_poly.type
_entity_poly.pdbx_seq_one_letter_code
_entity_poly.pdbx_strand_id
1 'polypeptide(L)'
;MSTAEKAEKQTRMSAEARRELVLAAATRAFARGGFHGTSTDAVAKEAGVSQPYVVRMFGTKANLFREVFAHAIGRIMDAFDPALDRVAEDPENEELWAQMGATYTELLADRDLLLVMMHRYAAGSTPENGAQARDWMAKIYTQIRTRTGCTPEHARTFIANGMLLNTLVAMEAPQHADRDPALAELSVCAFGNSLAAAVGDID
;
A
#
# COMPACT_ATOMS: atom_id res chain seq x y z
N MET A 1 2.88 -35.50 -37.61
CA MET A 1 2.40 -34.26 -37.06
C MET A 1 3.52 -33.69 -36.20
N SER A 2 4.06 -32.57 -36.65
CA SER A 2 5.38 -32.03 -36.30
C SER A 2 5.40 -31.35 -34.93
N THR A 3 6.49 -31.60 -34.19
CA THR A 3 6.87 -30.92 -32.93
C THR A 3 7.02 -29.40 -33.04
N ALA A 4 6.90 -28.84 -34.24
CA ALA A 4 6.97 -27.39 -34.51
C ALA A 4 5.66 -26.63 -34.19
N GLU A 5 4.50 -27.29 -34.20
CA GLU A 5 3.20 -26.67 -33.92
C GLU A 5 2.90 -26.44 -32.42
N LYS A 6 3.70 -27.07 -31.54
CA LYS A 6 3.58 -26.91 -30.09
C LYS A 6 4.35 -25.72 -29.52
N ALA A 7 5.26 -25.11 -30.26
CA ALA A 7 6.08 -23.96 -29.81
C ALA A 7 5.41 -22.60 -30.05
N GLU A 8 4.32 -22.51 -30.79
CA GLU A 8 3.73 -21.25 -31.28
C GLU A 8 2.54 -20.74 -30.42
N LYS A 9 2.21 -21.44 -29.34
CA LYS A 9 1.17 -20.98 -28.39
C LYS A 9 1.76 -20.49 -27.10
N GLN A 10 2.85 -19.73 -27.15
CA GLN A 10 3.22 -18.83 -26.08
C GLN A 10 2.22 -17.69 -26.13
N THR A 11 1.19 -17.78 -25.29
CA THR A 11 0.05 -16.85 -25.22
C THR A 11 0.61 -15.44 -25.15
N ARG A 12 0.48 -14.68 -26.23
CA ARG A 12 0.93 -13.29 -26.33
C ARG A 12 0.17 -12.51 -25.28
N MET A 13 0.86 -12.17 -24.19
CA MET A 13 0.29 -11.45 -23.04
C MET A 13 -0.45 -10.21 -23.54
N SER A 14 -1.67 -9.97 -23.08
CA SER A 14 -2.44 -8.78 -23.44
C SER A 14 -1.71 -7.50 -23.04
N ALA A 15 -2.06 -6.37 -23.66
CA ALA A 15 -1.48 -5.07 -23.30
C ALA A 15 -1.77 -4.72 -21.82
N GLU A 16 -2.94 -5.09 -21.33
CA GLU A 16 -3.35 -4.92 -19.94
C GLU A 16 -2.52 -5.79 -18.99
N ALA A 17 -2.38 -7.08 -19.26
CA ALA A 17 -1.55 -7.97 -18.45
C ALA A 17 -0.08 -7.52 -18.39
N ARG A 18 0.45 -6.95 -19.49
CA ARG A 18 1.79 -6.34 -19.47
C ARG A 18 1.86 -5.08 -18.63
N ARG A 19 0.80 -4.29 -18.65
CA ARG A 19 0.73 -3.07 -17.84
C ARG A 19 0.76 -3.43 -16.36
N GLU A 20 -0.03 -4.41 -15.94
CA GLU A 20 -0.04 -4.92 -14.57
C GLU A 20 1.34 -5.47 -14.14
N LEU A 21 2.00 -6.24 -15.02
CA LEU A 21 3.35 -6.74 -14.77
C LEU A 21 4.36 -5.59 -14.52
N VAL A 22 4.29 -4.52 -15.32
CA VAL A 22 5.17 -3.36 -15.13
C VAL A 22 4.79 -2.59 -13.86
N LEU A 23 3.51 -2.45 -13.52
CA LEU A 23 3.06 -1.82 -12.27
C LEU A 23 3.54 -2.60 -11.05
N ALA A 24 3.41 -3.93 -11.05
CA ALA A 24 3.91 -4.77 -9.96
C ALA A 24 5.43 -4.65 -9.79
N ALA A 25 6.19 -4.66 -10.89
CA ALA A 25 7.63 -4.43 -10.84
C ALA A 25 7.99 -3.02 -10.35
N ALA A 26 7.24 -2.01 -10.78
CA ALA A 26 7.41 -0.64 -10.32
C ALA A 26 7.12 -0.50 -8.81
N THR A 27 6.09 -1.18 -8.31
CA THR A 27 5.76 -1.22 -6.88
C THR A 27 6.96 -1.72 -6.08
N ARG A 28 7.53 -2.89 -6.43
CA ARG A 28 8.73 -3.42 -5.77
C ARG A 28 9.93 -2.49 -5.87
N ALA A 29 10.19 -1.91 -7.05
CA ALA A 29 11.32 -1.02 -7.25
C ALA A 29 11.19 0.27 -6.43
N PHE A 30 10.00 0.89 -6.41
CA PHE A 30 9.73 2.09 -5.61
C PHE A 30 9.66 1.80 -4.12
N ALA A 31 9.18 0.64 -3.69
CA ALA A 31 9.22 0.22 -2.30
C ALA A 31 10.65 0.20 -1.76
N ARG A 32 11.60 -0.37 -2.53
CA ARG A 32 13.02 -0.45 -2.13
C ARG A 32 13.75 0.88 -2.22
N GLY A 33 13.56 1.65 -3.30
CA GLY A 33 14.40 2.81 -3.63
C GLY A 33 13.74 4.17 -3.42
N GLY A 34 12.46 4.22 -3.13
CA GLY A 34 11.66 5.44 -3.08
C GLY A 34 11.59 6.14 -4.43
N PHE A 35 10.97 7.33 -4.43
CA PHE A 35 10.84 8.10 -5.66
C PHE A 35 12.21 8.54 -6.23
N HIS A 36 13.10 9.01 -5.38
CA HIS A 36 14.39 9.57 -5.86
C HIS A 36 15.37 8.48 -6.28
N GLY A 37 15.47 7.38 -5.53
CA GLY A 37 16.42 6.29 -5.76
C GLY A 37 16.03 5.32 -6.88
N THR A 38 14.82 5.41 -7.44
CA THR A 38 14.34 4.51 -8.50
C THR A 38 14.36 5.19 -9.86
N SER A 39 14.82 4.48 -10.90
CA SER A 39 14.77 4.93 -12.31
C SER A 39 13.80 4.09 -13.13
N THR A 40 13.34 4.60 -14.28
CA THR A 40 12.54 3.82 -15.23
C THR A 40 13.32 2.65 -15.83
N ASP A 41 14.65 2.73 -15.87
CA ASP A 41 15.53 1.63 -16.28
C ASP A 41 15.54 0.51 -15.22
N ALA A 42 15.61 0.86 -13.93
CA ALA A 42 15.50 -0.12 -12.84
C ALA A 42 14.15 -0.86 -12.86
N VAL A 43 13.06 -0.13 -13.10
CA VAL A 43 11.72 -0.74 -13.27
C VAL A 43 11.66 -1.64 -14.49
N ALA A 44 12.25 -1.23 -15.61
CA ALA A 44 12.27 -2.03 -16.82
C ALA A 44 13.03 -3.36 -16.62
N LYS A 45 14.18 -3.31 -15.94
CA LYS A 45 14.95 -4.51 -15.57
C LYS A 45 14.14 -5.44 -14.65
N GLU A 46 13.50 -4.90 -13.64
CA GLU A 46 12.63 -5.64 -12.72
C GLU A 46 11.45 -6.31 -13.43
N ALA A 47 10.87 -5.63 -14.43
CA ALA A 47 9.73 -6.13 -15.23
C ALA A 47 10.14 -7.06 -16.39
N GLY A 48 11.43 -7.20 -16.69
CA GLY A 48 11.93 -7.97 -17.85
C GLY A 48 11.53 -7.34 -19.20
N VAL A 49 11.42 -6.00 -19.26
CA VAL A 49 11.08 -5.27 -20.50
C VAL A 49 12.14 -4.20 -20.80
N SER A 50 12.04 -3.55 -21.97
CA SER A 50 12.94 -2.44 -22.30
C SER A 50 12.49 -1.14 -21.62
N GLN A 51 13.45 -0.29 -21.26
CA GLN A 51 13.19 1.05 -20.70
C GLN A 51 12.32 1.92 -21.63
N PRO A 52 12.52 1.97 -22.97
CA PRO A 52 11.62 2.68 -23.87
C PRO A 52 10.17 2.15 -23.83
N TYR A 53 9.97 0.88 -23.53
CA TYR A 53 8.63 0.32 -23.39
C TYR A 53 7.92 0.89 -22.15
N VAL A 54 8.62 0.98 -21.02
CA VAL A 54 8.08 1.60 -19.78
C VAL A 54 7.75 3.07 -20.03
N VAL A 55 8.64 3.83 -20.65
CA VAL A 55 8.43 5.25 -20.97
C VAL A 55 7.26 5.45 -21.93
N ARG A 56 7.11 4.60 -22.95
CA ARG A 56 5.96 4.66 -23.87
C ARG A 56 4.64 4.41 -23.14
N MET A 57 4.63 3.53 -22.14
CA MET A 57 3.42 3.12 -21.42
C MET A 57 2.97 4.15 -20.37
N PHE A 58 3.92 4.74 -19.64
CA PHE A 58 3.64 5.58 -18.48
C PHE A 58 4.12 7.04 -18.66
N GLY A 59 4.90 7.33 -19.69
CA GLY A 59 5.47 8.64 -19.94
C GLY A 59 6.67 8.93 -19.02
N THR A 60 6.40 9.53 -17.88
CA THR A 60 7.46 9.95 -16.93
C THR A 60 7.53 9.04 -15.70
N LYS A 61 8.68 9.09 -15.01
CA LYS A 61 8.82 8.44 -13.69
C LYS A 61 7.76 8.94 -12.68
N ALA A 62 7.45 10.22 -12.71
CA ALA A 62 6.44 10.80 -11.83
C ALA A 62 5.04 10.24 -12.11
N ASN A 63 4.67 10.07 -13.38
CA ASN A 63 3.43 9.44 -13.77
C ASN A 63 3.37 7.97 -13.35
N LEU A 64 4.46 7.22 -13.59
CA LEU A 64 4.54 5.81 -13.15
C LEU A 64 4.37 5.71 -11.63
N PHE A 65 5.08 6.53 -10.85
CA PHE A 65 4.95 6.53 -9.40
C PHE A 65 3.55 6.94 -8.93
N ARG A 66 2.92 7.90 -9.64
CA ARG A 66 1.53 8.28 -9.36
C ARG A 66 0.56 7.12 -9.53
N GLU A 67 0.74 6.31 -10.59
CA GLU A 67 -0.11 5.14 -10.83
C GLU A 67 0.15 4.01 -9.85
N VAL A 68 1.40 3.75 -9.49
CA VAL A 68 1.75 2.78 -8.42
C VAL A 68 1.09 3.18 -7.10
N PHE A 69 1.16 4.45 -6.72
CA PHE A 69 0.48 4.93 -5.52
C PHE A 69 -1.05 4.81 -5.63
N ALA A 70 -1.64 5.17 -6.76
CA ALA A 70 -3.08 5.05 -6.98
C ALA A 70 -3.55 3.59 -6.88
N HIS A 71 -2.75 2.64 -7.39
CA HIS A 71 -3.03 1.22 -7.27
C HIS A 71 -2.98 0.75 -5.80
N ALA A 72 -1.94 1.15 -5.06
CA ALA A 72 -1.82 0.83 -3.63
C ALA A 72 -3.02 1.36 -2.83
N ILE A 73 -3.41 2.60 -3.08
CA ILE A 73 -4.56 3.23 -2.45
C ILE A 73 -5.88 2.54 -2.83
N GLY A 74 -6.04 2.13 -4.10
CA GLY A 74 -7.21 1.38 -4.54
C GLY A 74 -7.41 0.12 -3.71
N ARG A 75 -6.35 -0.67 -3.50
CA ARG A 75 -6.40 -1.89 -2.67
C ARG A 75 -6.85 -1.61 -1.22
N ILE A 76 -6.38 -0.51 -0.64
CA ILE A 76 -6.79 -0.11 0.71
C ILE A 76 -8.27 0.26 0.75
N MET A 77 -8.74 1.02 -0.25
CA MET A 77 -10.14 1.42 -0.31
C MET A 77 -11.06 0.23 -0.51
N ASP A 78 -10.71 -0.67 -1.43
CA ASP A 78 -11.49 -1.88 -1.71
C ASP A 78 -11.62 -2.76 -0.45
N ALA A 79 -10.55 -2.85 0.35
CA ALA A 79 -10.59 -3.60 1.61
C ALA A 79 -11.39 -2.88 2.71
N PHE A 80 -11.36 -1.54 2.75
CA PHE A 80 -12.11 -0.76 3.75
C PHE A 80 -13.60 -0.65 3.42
N ASP A 81 -14.00 -0.77 2.16
CA ASP A 81 -15.38 -0.56 1.74
C ASP A 81 -16.39 -1.39 2.56
N PRO A 82 -16.27 -2.73 2.68
CA PRO A 82 -17.20 -3.52 3.47
C PRO A 82 -17.09 -3.28 4.98
N ALA A 83 -15.91 -2.88 5.47
CA ALA A 83 -15.71 -2.56 6.88
C ALA A 83 -16.38 -1.23 7.24
N LEU A 84 -16.29 -0.22 6.39
CA LEU A 84 -16.97 1.06 6.56
C LEU A 84 -18.50 0.91 6.57
N ASP A 85 -19.07 0.02 5.75
CA ASP A 85 -20.51 -0.25 5.77
C ASP A 85 -20.94 -0.84 7.11
N ARG A 86 -20.18 -1.80 7.66
CA ARG A 86 -20.48 -2.37 8.99
C ARG A 86 -20.38 -1.34 10.12
N VAL A 87 -19.34 -0.51 10.09
CA VAL A 87 -19.18 0.57 11.09
C VAL A 87 -20.32 1.59 10.96
N ALA A 88 -20.83 1.85 9.76
CA ALA A 88 -21.94 2.77 9.53
C ALA A 88 -23.28 2.28 10.16
N GLU A 89 -23.46 0.97 10.35
CA GLU A 89 -24.63 0.40 11.00
C GLU A 89 -24.65 0.69 12.51
N ASP A 90 -23.48 0.74 13.17
CA ASP A 90 -23.32 1.03 14.59
C ASP A 90 -21.98 1.75 14.87
N PRO A 91 -21.93 3.06 14.65
CA PRO A 91 -20.68 3.87 14.76
C PRO A 91 -20.12 3.96 16.19
N GLU A 92 -20.90 3.66 17.21
CA GLU A 92 -20.46 3.65 18.61
C GLU A 92 -19.84 2.30 19.03
N ASN A 93 -19.89 1.29 18.16
CA ASN A 93 -19.36 -0.04 18.43
C ASN A 93 -17.85 -0.11 18.16
N GLU A 94 -17.06 -0.02 19.21
CA GLU A 94 -15.58 -0.06 19.14
C GLU A 94 -15.04 -1.37 18.54
N GLU A 95 -15.78 -2.49 18.65
CA GLU A 95 -15.36 -3.76 18.04
C GLU A 95 -15.37 -3.69 16.51
N LEU A 96 -16.33 -2.99 15.90
CA LEU A 96 -16.38 -2.79 14.45
C LEU A 96 -15.21 -1.93 13.95
N TRP A 97 -14.82 -0.90 14.72
CA TRP A 97 -13.64 -0.11 14.44
C TRP A 97 -12.35 -0.93 14.57
N ALA A 98 -12.27 -1.79 15.59
CA ALA A 98 -11.13 -2.70 15.76
C ALA A 98 -11.00 -3.68 14.59
N GLN A 99 -12.13 -4.26 14.12
CA GLN A 99 -12.15 -5.12 12.94
C GLN A 99 -11.72 -4.40 11.66
N MET A 100 -12.13 -3.13 11.47
CA MET A 100 -11.67 -2.31 10.36
C MET A 100 -10.15 -2.05 10.47
N GLY A 101 -9.64 -1.82 11.68
CA GLY A 101 -8.20 -1.72 11.94
C GLY A 101 -7.45 -3.01 11.62
N ALA A 102 -8.00 -4.17 11.98
CA ALA A 102 -7.43 -5.48 11.67
C ALA A 102 -7.31 -5.72 10.16
N THR A 103 -8.36 -5.38 9.40
CA THR A 103 -8.34 -5.42 7.92
C THR A 103 -7.17 -4.59 7.35
N TYR A 104 -6.88 -3.43 7.94
CA TYR A 104 -5.73 -2.62 7.53
C TYR A 104 -4.41 -3.30 7.86
N THR A 105 -4.29 -3.91 9.03
CA THR A 105 -3.07 -4.63 9.43
C THR A 105 -2.75 -5.79 8.47
N GLU A 106 -3.77 -6.54 8.02
CA GLU A 106 -3.61 -7.59 7.03
C GLU A 106 -3.03 -7.06 5.70
N LEU A 107 -3.48 -5.87 5.27
CA LEU A 107 -2.92 -5.23 4.07
C LEU A 107 -1.47 -4.81 4.25
N LEU A 108 -1.05 -4.44 5.46
CA LEU A 108 0.32 -4.07 5.77
C LEU A 108 1.31 -5.25 5.73
N ALA A 109 0.81 -6.50 5.69
CA ALA A 109 1.64 -7.66 5.40
C ALA A 109 2.26 -7.58 3.99
N ASP A 110 1.61 -6.90 3.03
CA ASP A 110 2.23 -6.48 1.77
C ASP A 110 3.12 -5.25 2.02
N ARG A 111 4.36 -5.52 2.42
CA ARG A 111 5.34 -4.49 2.77
C ARG A 111 5.62 -3.51 1.63
N ASP A 112 5.59 -3.97 0.37
CA ASP A 112 5.83 -3.11 -0.78
C ASP A 112 4.74 -2.05 -0.92
N LEU A 113 3.49 -2.40 -0.65
CA LEU A 113 2.36 -1.48 -0.63
C LEU A 113 2.57 -0.39 0.44
N LEU A 114 2.93 -0.79 1.65
CA LEU A 114 3.22 0.12 2.76
C LEU A 114 4.35 1.09 2.40
N LEU A 115 5.49 0.56 1.95
CA LEU A 115 6.68 1.38 1.66
C LEU A 115 6.43 2.38 0.54
N VAL A 116 5.66 2.01 -0.50
CA VAL A 116 5.23 2.95 -1.55
C VAL A 116 4.45 4.12 -0.97
N MET A 117 3.52 3.86 -0.03
CA MET A 117 2.77 4.92 0.64
C MET A 117 3.69 5.83 1.46
N MET A 118 4.57 5.26 2.27
CA MET A 118 5.51 6.02 3.10
C MET A 118 6.45 6.88 2.23
N HIS A 119 6.98 6.32 1.15
CA HIS A 119 7.80 7.07 0.19
C HIS A 119 7.02 8.19 -0.51
N ARG A 120 5.71 8.01 -0.74
CA ARG A 120 4.87 9.07 -1.30
C ARG A 120 4.70 10.24 -0.34
N TYR A 121 4.48 9.96 0.94
CA TYR A 121 4.41 11.00 1.97
C TYR A 121 5.75 11.72 2.13
N ALA A 122 6.85 10.99 2.18
CA ALA A 122 8.20 11.57 2.27
C ALA A 122 8.57 12.42 1.05
N ALA A 123 8.10 12.07 -0.15
CA ALA A 123 8.30 12.84 -1.37
C ALA A 123 7.33 14.02 -1.53
N GLY A 124 6.54 14.32 -0.52
CA GLY A 124 5.48 15.34 -0.53
C GLY A 124 5.94 16.78 -0.72
N SER A 125 7.24 17.06 -0.57
CA SER A 125 7.84 18.38 -0.84
C SER A 125 7.84 18.74 -2.33
N THR A 126 7.78 17.77 -3.25
CA THR A 126 7.61 18.05 -4.67
C THR A 126 6.14 18.32 -4.99
N PRO A 127 5.82 19.35 -5.82
CA PRO A 127 4.42 19.75 -6.06
C PRO A 127 3.52 18.60 -6.50
N GLU A 128 3.99 17.81 -7.47
CA GLU A 128 3.21 16.70 -8.05
C GLU A 128 2.96 15.54 -7.07
N ASN A 129 3.98 15.18 -6.28
CA ASN A 129 3.85 14.10 -5.29
C ASN A 129 3.02 14.56 -4.08
N GLY A 130 3.23 15.78 -3.59
CA GLY A 130 2.52 16.31 -2.44
C GLY A 130 1.04 16.51 -2.69
N ALA A 131 0.63 16.96 -3.87
CA ALA A 131 -0.79 17.12 -4.21
C ALA A 131 -1.55 15.80 -4.04
N GLN A 132 -1.10 14.72 -4.68
CA GLN A 132 -1.77 13.43 -4.60
C GLN A 132 -1.81 12.85 -3.17
N ALA A 133 -0.74 13.04 -2.38
CA ALA A 133 -0.72 12.59 -0.98
C ALA A 133 -1.75 13.34 -0.12
N ARG A 134 -1.86 14.66 -0.30
CA ARG A 134 -2.86 15.49 0.41
C ARG A 134 -4.28 15.15 -0.01
N ASP A 135 -4.54 15.02 -1.32
CA ASP A 135 -5.85 14.66 -1.86
C ASP A 135 -6.30 13.29 -1.32
N TRP A 136 -5.38 12.35 -1.24
CA TRP A 136 -5.66 11.05 -0.65
C TRP A 136 -6.00 11.15 0.85
N MET A 137 -5.21 11.86 1.64
CA MET A 137 -5.46 12.02 3.07
C MET A 137 -6.81 12.70 3.32
N ALA A 138 -7.15 13.71 2.52
CA ALA A 138 -8.46 14.37 2.59
C ALA A 138 -9.60 13.41 2.21
N LYS A 139 -9.39 12.56 1.19
CA LYS A 139 -10.38 11.59 0.75
C LYS A 139 -10.67 10.53 1.79
N ILE A 140 -9.64 9.91 2.40
CA ILE A 140 -9.86 8.88 3.43
C ILE A 140 -10.57 9.48 4.66
N TYR A 141 -10.15 10.66 5.12
CA TYR A 141 -10.82 11.36 6.21
C TYR A 141 -12.29 11.62 5.89
N THR A 142 -12.57 12.15 4.70
CA THR A 142 -13.94 12.46 4.26
C THR A 142 -14.80 11.20 4.20
N GLN A 143 -14.28 10.10 3.64
CA GLN A 143 -15.04 8.85 3.53
C GLN A 143 -15.36 8.25 4.90
N ILE A 144 -14.39 8.20 5.82
CA ILE A 144 -14.64 7.76 7.19
C ILE A 144 -15.77 8.60 7.79
N ARG A 145 -15.64 9.92 7.77
CA ARG A 145 -16.61 10.84 8.36
C ARG A 145 -18.00 10.74 7.74
N THR A 146 -18.09 10.72 6.42
CA THR A 146 -19.40 10.75 5.73
C THR A 146 -20.12 9.41 5.76
N ARG A 147 -19.40 8.30 5.73
CA ARG A 147 -20.03 6.98 5.74
C ARG A 147 -20.42 6.53 7.15
N THR A 148 -19.60 6.78 8.14
CA THR A 148 -19.88 6.32 9.52
C THR A 148 -20.62 7.37 10.37
N GLY A 149 -20.62 8.63 10.00
CA GLY A 149 -21.18 9.71 10.84
C GLY A 149 -20.36 9.99 12.11
N CYS A 150 -19.22 9.35 12.32
CA CYS A 150 -18.40 9.51 13.52
C CYS A 150 -17.92 10.95 13.73
N THR A 151 -17.48 11.29 14.94
CA THR A 151 -16.96 12.64 15.23
C THR A 151 -15.62 12.90 14.51
N PRO A 152 -15.25 14.18 14.29
CA PRO A 152 -13.93 14.52 13.76
C PRO A 152 -12.78 13.92 14.59
N GLU A 153 -12.96 13.87 15.90
CA GLU A 153 -12.00 13.34 16.87
C GLU A 153 -11.79 11.84 16.66
N HIS A 154 -12.87 11.08 16.48
CA HIS A 154 -12.81 9.64 16.25
C HIS A 154 -12.11 9.33 14.92
N ALA A 155 -12.50 10.00 13.83
CA ALA A 155 -11.83 9.84 12.54
C ALA A 155 -10.33 10.17 12.60
N ARG A 156 -9.96 11.26 13.30
CA ARG A 156 -8.55 11.62 13.53
C ARG A 156 -7.81 10.52 14.28
N THR A 157 -8.40 9.99 15.34
CA THR A 157 -7.80 8.94 16.17
C THR A 157 -7.58 7.66 15.34
N PHE A 158 -8.58 7.25 14.58
CA PHE A 158 -8.46 6.08 13.69
C PHE A 158 -7.30 6.25 12.68
N ILE A 159 -7.24 7.40 12.00
CA ILE A 159 -6.15 7.69 11.06
C ILE A 159 -4.78 7.75 11.78
N ALA A 160 -4.71 8.36 12.97
CA ALA A 160 -3.47 8.43 13.74
C ALA A 160 -2.96 7.03 14.14
N ASN A 161 -3.86 6.13 14.54
CA ASN A 161 -3.52 4.74 14.84
C ASN A 161 -2.99 4.02 13.58
N GLY A 162 -3.65 4.18 12.43
CA GLY A 162 -3.16 3.63 11.17
C GLY A 162 -1.77 4.15 10.78
N MET A 163 -1.50 5.45 11.01
CA MET A 163 -0.17 6.02 10.76
C MET A 163 0.90 5.49 11.73
N LEU A 164 0.53 5.21 12.98
CA LEU A 164 1.41 4.54 13.93
C LEU A 164 1.75 3.12 13.46
N LEU A 165 0.75 2.33 13.05
CA LEU A 165 0.94 1.00 12.47
C LEU A 165 1.91 1.05 11.27
N ASN A 166 1.70 1.98 10.34
CA ASN A 166 2.58 2.18 9.19
C ASN A 166 4.03 2.41 9.61
N THR A 167 4.24 3.23 10.62
CA THR A 167 5.58 3.56 11.13
C THR A 167 6.24 2.33 11.75
N LEU A 168 5.52 1.60 12.60
CA LEU A 168 6.04 0.41 13.28
C LEU A 168 6.38 -0.72 12.29
N VAL A 169 5.52 -0.97 11.30
CA VAL A 169 5.80 -1.98 10.26
C VAL A 169 6.95 -1.55 9.35
N ALA A 170 7.01 -0.26 8.96
CA ALA A 170 8.09 0.24 8.09
C ALA A 170 9.48 0.07 8.74
N MET A 171 9.58 0.24 10.06
CA MET A 171 10.82 0.07 10.82
C MET A 171 11.01 -1.35 11.38
N GLU A 172 10.16 -2.31 11.00
CA GLU A 172 10.20 -3.70 11.45
C GLU A 172 10.15 -3.83 13.00
N ALA A 173 9.44 -2.93 13.66
CA ALA A 173 9.36 -2.88 15.11
C ALA A 173 8.82 -4.19 15.73
N PRO A 174 7.76 -4.82 15.21
CA PRO A 174 7.26 -6.09 15.74
C PRO A 174 8.28 -7.22 15.68
N GLN A 175 9.10 -7.29 14.62
CA GLN A 175 10.13 -8.32 14.42
C GLN A 175 11.32 -8.16 15.36
N HIS A 176 11.47 -6.98 15.95
CA HIS A 176 12.58 -6.61 16.85
C HIS A 176 12.12 -6.32 18.28
N ALA A 177 10.88 -6.65 18.59
CA ALA A 177 10.27 -6.39 19.90
C ALA A 177 10.97 -7.14 21.08
N ASP A 178 11.68 -8.23 20.78
CA ASP A 178 12.49 -8.98 21.76
C ASP A 178 13.71 -8.20 22.28
N ARG A 179 14.14 -7.16 21.57
CA ARG A 179 15.35 -6.38 21.89
C ARG A 179 15.10 -5.22 22.84
N ASP A 180 13.86 -4.76 22.93
CA ASP A 180 13.48 -3.60 23.75
C ASP A 180 12.07 -3.77 24.33
N PRO A 181 11.93 -3.84 25.67
CA PRO A 181 10.62 -4.01 26.31
C PRO A 181 9.61 -2.89 25.98
N ALA A 182 10.06 -1.65 25.82
CA ALA A 182 9.18 -0.54 25.46
C ALA A 182 8.67 -0.68 24.01
N LEU A 183 9.52 -1.17 23.10
CA LEU A 183 9.12 -1.45 21.72
C LEU A 183 8.13 -2.63 21.66
N ALA A 184 8.34 -3.66 22.49
CA ALA A 184 7.43 -4.78 22.65
C ALA A 184 6.04 -4.30 23.12
N GLU A 185 6.01 -3.50 24.21
CA GLU A 185 4.79 -2.96 24.78
C GLU A 185 4.04 -2.08 23.76
N LEU A 186 4.75 -1.18 23.09
CA LEU A 186 4.15 -0.32 22.06
C LEU A 186 3.57 -1.14 20.89
N SER A 187 4.28 -2.18 20.45
CA SER A 187 3.80 -3.06 19.37
C SER A 187 2.54 -3.81 19.81
N VAL A 188 2.50 -4.37 21.00
CA VAL A 188 1.30 -5.03 21.54
C VAL A 188 0.13 -4.04 21.64
N CYS A 189 0.37 -2.84 22.17
CA CYS A 189 -0.66 -1.80 22.25
C CYS A 189 -1.20 -1.39 20.89
N ALA A 190 -0.32 -1.25 19.89
CA ALA A 190 -0.70 -0.74 18.56
C ALA A 190 -1.44 -1.80 17.73
N PHE A 191 -0.98 -3.04 17.75
CA PHE A 191 -1.50 -4.12 16.90
C PHE A 191 -2.57 -4.98 17.59
N GLY A 192 -2.56 -5.06 18.93
CA GLY A 192 -3.47 -5.93 19.67
C GLY A 192 -3.44 -7.38 19.15
N ASN A 193 -4.61 -7.92 18.85
CA ASN A 193 -4.76 -9.29 18.32
C ASN A 193 -4.18 -9.47 16.89
N SER A 194 -3.91 -8.38 16.17
CA SER A 194 -3.38 -8.41 14.80
C SER A 194 -1.85 -8.45 14.75
N LEU A 195 -1.16 -8.50 15.90
CA LEU A 195 0.30 -8.47 15.96
C LEU A 195 0.93 -9.63 15.18
N ALA A 196 0.36 -10.83 15.25
CA ALA A 196 0.87 -11.99 14.53
C ALA A 196 0.84 -11.79 13.00
N ALA A 197 -0.19 -11.13 12.46
CA ALA A 197 -0.28 -10.80 11.04
C ALA A 197 0.78 -9.76 10.62
N ALA A 198 1.15 -8.84 11.52
CA ALA A 198 2.15 -7.81 11.25
C ALA A 198 3.60 -8.34 11.28
N VAL A 199 3.84 -9.44 12.02
CA VAL A 199 5.18 -10.07 12.09
C VAL A 199 5.50 -10.85 10.80
N GLY A 200 4.48 -11.38 10.11
CA GLY A 200 4.65 -12.28 8.97
C GLY A 200 5.20 -13.65 9.40
N ASP A 201 5.19 -14.60 8.48
CA ASP A 201 5.91 -15.87 8.68
C ASP A 201 7.42 -15.56 8.57
N ILE A 202 8.12 -15.71 9.68
CA ILE A 202 9.58 -15.61 9.73
C ILE A 202 10.10 -16.97 9.25
N ASP A 203 10.44 -17.07 7.96
CA ASP A 203 11.27 -18.16 7.40
C ASP A 203 12.77 -17.87 7.62
#